data_449d053f6aa48221ab3f762ce9a14783
#
_entry.id   449d053f6aa48221ab3f762ce9a14783
#
_cell.length_a   1.000
_cell.length_b   1.000
_cell.length_c   1.000
_cell.angle_alpha   90.00
_cell.angle_beta   90.00
_cell.angle_gamma   90.00
#
_symmetry.space_group_name_H-M   'P 1'
#
loop_
_entity.id
_entity.type
_entity.pdbx_description
1 polymer ?
#
loop_
_entity_poly.entity_id
_entity_poly.type
_entity_poly.pdbx_seq_one_letter_code
_entity_poly.pdbx_strand_id
1 'polypeptide(L)'
;INEAEASGATGVDDDGNGYVDDIYGYNFYDDSGVITWNKPYDIGHGTHVAGTIAAVNNNGKCVSGIAGGSGNGDGCKLMSCQIFSEQNSATVSSIAQAIKYAADNGAVIANNSWNLNPNAAPSDSYYESNYSSYKQAIDYFYQYAGLEGVIDGGIVIFAAGNEGSPTPAYPGAYYSTICVTAMAPDFTAATYTNYGDGSNICAPGGQMSYGTIMG
;
A
#
# COMPACT_ATOMS: atom_id res chain seq x y z
N ILE A 1 3.95 14.62 -7.78
CA ILE A 1 4.08 15.49 -6.61
C ILE A 1 2.84 16.38 -6.51
N ASN A 2 2.54 16.85 -5.31
CA ASN A 2 1.55 17.90 -5.08
C ASN A 2 2.18 19.25 -5.43
N GLU A 3 1.78 19.83 -6.57
CA GLU A 3 2.42 21.03 -7.10
C GLU A 3 2.09 22.27 -6.26
N ALA A 4 0.94 22.34 -5.61
CA ALA A 4 0.58 23.44 -4.72
C ALA A 4 1.54 23.49 -3.52
N GLU A 5 1.71 22.38 -2.83
CA GLU A 5 2.63 22.25 -1.70
C GLU A 5 4.10 22.42 -2.13
N ALA A 6 4.50 21.87 -3.29
CA ALA A 6 5.88 21.96 -3.77
C ALA A 6 6.31 23.40 -4.16
N SER A 7 5.36 24.24 -4.55
CA SER A 7 5.58 25.65 -4.90
C SER A 7 5.14 26.64 -3.82
N GLY A 8 4.53 26.14 -2.77
CA GLY A 8 3.95 26.91 -1.68
C GLY A 8 4.92 27.30 -0.58
N ALA A 9 4.39 27.66 0.56
CA ALA A 9 5.16 28.09 1.71
C ALA A 9 5.34 26.95 2.72
N THR A 10 6.56 26.63 3.09
CA THR A 10 6.85 25.60 4.10
C THR A 10 6.07 25.86 5.40
N GLY A 11 5.40 24.81 5.89
CA GLY A 11 4.59 24.85 7.10
C GLY A 11 3.18 25.40 6.89
N VAL A 12 2.74 25.51 5.63
CA VAL A 12 1.40 25.95 5.25
C VAL A 12 0.75 24.84 4.44
N ASP A 13 -0.54 24.63 4.61
CA ASP A 13 -1.38 23.80 3.76
C ASP A 13 -1.84 24.69 2.58
N ASP A 14 -1.10 24.62 1.47
CA ASP A 14 -1.28 25.54 0.34
C ASP A 14 -2.43 25.15 -0.59
N ASP A 15 -2.92 23.91 -0.55
CA ASP A 15 -4.06 23.45 -1.32
C ASP A 15 -5.36 23.31 -0.49
N GLY A 16 -5.27 23.48 0.83
CA GLY A 16 -6.42 23.45 1.74
C GLY A 16 -7.01 22.05 1.95
N ASN A 17 -6.22 21.00 1.72
CA ASN A 17 -6.66 19.61 1.88
C ASN A 17 -6.59 19.10 3.33
N GLY A 18 -6.01 19.88 4.23
CA GLY A 18 -5.85 19.57 5.66
C GLY A 18 -4.51 18.93 6.02
N TYR A 19 -3.55 18.82 5.07
CA TYR A 19 -2.26 18.18 5.24
C TYR A 19 -1.12 19.11 4.83
N VAL A 20 -0.37 19.60 5.80
CA VAL A 20 0.72 20.57 5.60
C VAL A 20 1.92 19.90 4.93
N ASP A 21 2.49 20.54 3.91
CA ASP A 21 3.71 20.11 3.20
C ASP A 21 3.62 18.66 2.63
N ASP A 22 2.48 18.21 2.18
CA ASP A 22 2.24 16.83 1.65
C ASP A 22 2.72 16.65 0.20
N ILE A 23 3.92 17.15 -0.12
CA ILE A 23 4.49 17.21 -1.48
C ILE A 23 4.52 15.85 -2.19
N TYR A 24 4.87 14.77 -1.48
CA TYR A 24 4.98 13.40 -2.02
C TYR A 24 3.98 12.42 -1.43
N GLY A 25 3.07 12.91 -0.62
CA GLY A 25 2.18 12.18 0.24
C GLY A 25 2.37 12.58 1.69
N TYR A 26 1.86 11.80 2.64
CA TYR A 26 1.83 12.19 4.04
C TYR A 26 2.26 11.06 4.99
N ASN A 27 2.93 11.41 6.06
CA ASN A 27 3.35 10.52 7.13
C ASN A 27 2.28 10.51 8.24
N PHE A 28 1.38 9.53 8.18
CA PHE A 28 0.28 9.36 9.13
C PHE A 28 0.71 8.78 10.49
N TYR A 29 1.96 8.34 10.59
CA TYR A 29 2.54 7.91 11.85
C TYR A 29 3.00 9.10 12.71
N ASP A 30 3.72 10.04 12.09
CA ASP A 30 4.27 11.24 12.75
C ASP A 30 3.38 12.49 12.55
N ASP A 31 2.27 12.39 11.83
CA ASP A 31 1.37 13.49 11.46
C ASP A 31 2.12 14.65 10.79
N SER A 32 2.75 14.38 9.64
CA SER A 32 3.71 15.28 9.01
C SER A 32 3.84 15.03 7.50
N GLY A 33 4.10 16.08 6.71
CA GLY A 33 4.48 15.97 5.30
C GLY A 33 5.86 15.32 5.06
N VAL A 34 6.65 15.09 6.11
CA VAL A 34 7.97 14.48 5.99
C VAL A 34 7.92 12.97 5.95
N ILE A 35 8.09 12.40 4.76
CA ILE A 35 8.23 10.95 4.59
C ILE A 35 9.63 10.52 5.05
N THR A 36 9.70 9.55 5.96
CA THR A 36 10.97 9.05 6.52
C THR A 36 11.30 7.67 5.94
N TRP A 37 12.60 7.44 5.65
CA TRP A 37 13.09 6.19 5.04
C TRP A 37 14.46 5.75 5.57
N ASN A 38 15.11 6.58 6.37
CA ASN A 38 16.50 6.39 6.81
C ASN A 38 16.66 6.51 8.33
N LYS A 39 15.60 6.33 9.10
CA LYS A 39 15.71 6.29 10.56
C LYS A 39 16.46 5.02 10.98
N PRO A 40 17.23 5.06 12.08
CA PRO A 40 17.80 3.85 12.68
C PRO A 40 16.68 2.80 12.85
N TYR A 41 16.93 1.58 12.39
CA TYR A 41 15.99 0.44 12.42
C TYR A 41 14.86 0.48 11.37
N ASP A 42 14.83 1.45 10.48
CA ASP A 42 13.94 1.41 9.30
C ASP A 42 14.39 0.28 8.37
N ILE A 43 13.52 -0.68 8.15
CA ILE A 43 13.81 -1.83 7.27
C ILE A 43 13.60 -1.51 5.79
N GLY A 44 13.19 -0.28 5.46
CA GLY A 44 12.97 0.17 4.09
C GLY A 44 11.83 -0.54 3.36
N HIS A 45 10.89 -1.18 4.07
CA HIS A 45 9.81 -1.97 3.49
C HIS A 45 9.00 -1.18 2.46
N GLY A 46 8.52 0.02 2.80
CA GLY A 46 7.77 0.87 1.86
C GLY A 46 8.60 1.29 0.65
N THR A 47 9.89 1.56 0.83
CA THR A 47 10.82 1.88 -0.26
C THR A 47 11.00 0.69 -1.21
N HIS A 48 11.12 -0.53 -0.67
CA HIS A 48 11.20 -1.75 -1.46
C HIS A 48 9.91 -1.99 -2.27
N VAL A 49 8.75 -1.85 -1.64
CA VAL A 49 7.45 -1.96 -2.31
C VAL A 49 7.33 -0.92 -3.43
N ALA A 50 7.67 0.33 -3.16
CA ALA A 50 7.66 1.40 -4.15
C ALA A 50 8.60 1.11 -5.34
N GLY A 51 9.79 0.58 -5.07
CA GLY A 51 10.74 0.17 -6.10
C GLY A 51 10.20 -0.96 -6.98
N THR A 52 9.58 -1.97 -6.39
CA THR A 52 8.94 -3.07 -7.13
C THR A 52 7.82 -2.56 -8.06
N ILE A 53 7.07 -1.56 -7.63
CA ILE A 53 6.00 -0.96 -8.44
C ILE A 53 6.58 -0.08 -9.56
N ALA A 54 7.43 0.90 -9.22
CA ALA A 54 7.66 2.05 -10.08
C ALA A 54 9.13 2.48 -10.22
N ALA A 55 10.12 1.63 -9.89
CA ALA A 55 11.50 1.95 -10.20
C ALA A 55 11.69 2.09 -11.71
N VAL A 56 12.35 3.17 -12.14
CA VAL A 56 12.55 3.51 -13.55
C VAL A 56 13.31 2.42 -14.28
N ASN A 57 12.78 1.98 -15.43
CA ASN A 57 13.37 0.92 -16.24
C ASN A 57 14.53 1.44 -17.13
N ASN A 58 15.47 0.57 -17.48
CA ASN A 58 16.58 0.83 -18.40
C ASN A 58 17.50 2.01 -18.03
N ASN A 59 17.54 2.42 -16.78
CA ASN A 59 18.39 3.51 -16.30
C ASN A 59 19.78 3.05 -15.84
N GLY A 60 20.07 1.74 -15.87
CA GLY A 60 21.34 1.14 -15.44
C GLY A 60 21.57 1.19 -13.93
N LYS A 61 20.51 1.40 -13.13
CA LYS A 61 20.56 1.49 -11.65
C LYS A 61 19.67 0.45 -11.02
N CYS A 62 20.19 -0.21 -9.98
CA CYS A 62 19.48 -1.11 -9.07
C CYS A 62 18.43 -2.02 -9.70
N VAL A 63 17.14 -1.71 -9.55
CA VAL A 63 16.00 -2.55 -9.92
C VAL A 63 15.15 -1.87 -11.00
N SER A 64 14.32 -2.68 -11.67
CA SER A 64 13.26 -2.21 -12.58
C SER A 64 11.91 -2.49 -11.97
N GLY A 65 11.06 -1.48 -11.88
CA GLY A 65 9.68 -1.62 -11.43
C GLY A 65 8.77 -2.20 -12.52
N ILE A 66 7.70 -2.86 -12.12
CA ILE A 66 6.71 -3.44 -13.05
C ILE A 66 6.07 -2.34 -13.91
N ALA A 67 5.80 -1.18 -13.31
CA ALA A 67 5.20 -0.01 -13.94
C ALA A 67 6.13 1.22 -13.94
N GLY A 68 7.46 1.00 -13.97
CA GLY A 68 8.46 2.06 -13.79
C GLY A 68 8.65 3.00 -14.98
N GLY A 69 8.11 2.66 -16.14
CA GLY A 69 8.27 3.46 -17.36
C GLY A 69 9.72 3.57 -17.84
N SER A 70 9.96 4.45 -18.80
CA SER A 70 11.28 4.63 -19.44
C SER A 70 12.13 5.75 -18.82
N GLY A 71 11.63 6.42 -17.78
CA GLY A 71 12.25 7.60 -17.19
C GLY A 71 11.84 8.93 -17.84
N ASN A 72 10.96 8.91 -18.81
CA ASN A 72 10.42 10.09 -19.48
C ASN A 72 9.08 10.57 -18.88
N GLY A 73 8.78 10.20 -17.65
CA GLY A 73 7.51 10.55 -16.98
C GLY A 73 6.32 9.66 -17.38
N ASP A 74 6.58 8.57 -18.08
CA ASP A 74 5.61 7.60 -18.60
C ASP A 74 5.37 6.41 -17.65
N GLY A 75 6.02 6.39 -16.50
CA GLY A 75 5.83 5.41 -15.44
C GLY A 75 4.69 5.76 -14.50
N CYS A 76 4.33 4.77 -13.67
CA CYS A 76 3.35 4.95 -12.59
C CYS A 76 3.84 6.02 -11.61
N LYS A 77 2.93 6.91 -11.20
CA LYS A 77 3.20 7.89 -10.15
C LYS A 77 2.86 7.29 -8.80
N LEU A 78 3.70 7.57 -7.82
CA LEU A 78 3.53 7.10 -6.44
C LEU A 78 3.10 8.26 -5.53
N MET A 79 2.14 7.97 -4.67
CA MET A 79 1.78 8.78 -3.50
C MET A 79 2.17 7.98 -2.26
N SER A 80 3.03 8.51 -1.41
CA SER A 80 3.49 7.81 -0.22
C SER A 80 2.59 8.10 0.96
N CYS A 81 1.89 7.09 1.46
CA CYS A 81 1.11 7.16 2.70
C CYS A 81 1.85 6.37 3.78
N GLN A 82 2.73 7.01 4.53
CA GLN A 82 3.53 6.34 5.55
C GLN A 82 2.69 6.05 6.78
N ILE A 83 2.55 4.77 7.12
CA ILE A 83 1.77 4.29 8.27
C ILE A 83 2.61 3.51 9.29
N PHE A 84 3.90 3.33 9.00
CA PHE A 84 4.84 2.65 9.88
C PHE A 84 6.07 3.53 10.12
N SER A 85 6.63 3.42 11.31
CA SER A 85 7.95 3.95 11.66
C SER A 85 8.66 2.94 12.54
N GLU A 86 9.87 2.54 12.15
CA GLU A 86 10.63 1.49 12.83
C GLU A 86 9.83 0.17 12.91
N GLN A 87 9.45 -0.26 14.11
CA GLN A 87 8.65 -1.48 14.33
C GLN A 87 7.22 -1.18 14.78
N ASN A 88 6.81 0.10 14.74
CA ASN A 88 5.50 0.54 15.19
C ASN A 88 4.62 0.94 14.01
N SER A 89 3.32 0.78 14.18
CA SER A 89 2.31 1.24 13.22
C SER A 89 1.58 2.49 13.74
N ALA A 90 1.06 3.27 12.82
CA ALA A 90 0.08 4.30 13.12
C ALA A 90 -1.18 3.69 13.77
N THR A 91 -2.01 4.52 14.36
CA THR A 91 -3.29 4.08 14.92
C THR A 91 -4.24 3.59 13.83
N VAL A 92 -5.24 2.79 14.21
CA VAL A 92 -6.31 2.36 13.29
C VAL A 92 -6.96 3.57 12.60
N SER A 93 -7.19 4.65 13.34
CA SER A 93 -7.75 5.88 12.80
C SER A 93 -6.83 6.54 11.77
N SER A 94 -5.54 6.66 12.08
CA SER A 94 -4.55 7.28 11.17
C SER A 94 -4.37 6.46 9.88
N ILE A 95 -4.40 5.13 9.96
CA ILE A 95 -4.32 4.26 8.78
C ILE A 95 -5.59 4.39 7.92
N ALA A 96 -6.77 4.48 8.54
CA ALA A 96 -8.02 4.74 7.82
C ALA A 96 -8.01 6.12 7.13
N GLN A 97 -7.46 7.14 7.81
CA GLN A 97 -7.25 8.46 7.21
C GLN A 97 -6.28 8.41 6.02
N ALA A 98 -5.22 7.61 6.09
CA ALA A 98 -4.27 7.43 4.98
C ALA A 98 -4.94 6.89 3.71
N ILE A 99 -5.83 5.90 3.86
CA ILE A 99 -6.59 5.33 2.74
C ILE A 99 -7.55 6.38 2.16
N LYS A 100 -8.25 7.12 3.03
CA LYS A 100 -9.16 8.18 2.60
C LYS A 100 -8.42 9.32 1.91
N TYR A 101 -7.30 9.79 2.48
CA TYR A 101 -6.43 10.79 1.89
C TYR A 101 -6.00 10.41 0.47
N ALA A 102 -5.57 9.16 0.29
CA ALA A 102 -5.17 8.69 -1.03
C ALA A 102 -6.30 8.78 -2.06
N ALA A 103 -7.55 8.45 -1.68
CA ALA A 103 -8.72 8.60 -2.53
C ALA A 103 -8.98 10.07 -2.90
N ASP A 104 -8.98 10.95 -1.89
CA ASP A 104 -9.29 12.37 -2.05
C ASP A 104 -8.23 13.11 -2.89
N ASN A 105 -6.98 12.63 -2.87
CA ASN A 105 -5.86 13.20 -3.62
C ASN A 105 -5.53 12.47 -4.93
N GLY A 106 -6.51 11.74 -5.49
CA GLY A 106 -6.46 11.23 -6.87
C GLY A 106 -5.70 9.92 -7.06
N ALA A 107 -5.43 9.15 -6.01
CA ALA A 107 -4.95 7.79 -6.17
C ALA A 107 -6.05 6.90 -6.74
N VAL A 108 -5.71 6.06 -7.72
CA VAL A 108 -6.64 5.11 -8.37
C VAL A 108 -6.44 3.70 -7.84
N ILE A 109 -5.25 3.41 -7.32
CA ILE A 109 -4.87 2.12 -6.75
C ILE A 109 -4.27 2.35 -5.37
N ALA A 110 -4.81 1.70 -4.36
CA ALA A 110 -4.22 1.62 -3.03
C ALA A 110 -3.52 0.27 -2.85
N ASN A 111 -2.18 0.28 -2.87
CA ASN A 111 -1.38 -0.91 -2.62
C ASN A 111 -1.01 -1.00 -1.14
N ASN A 112 -1.51 -2.03 -0.47
CA ASN A 112 -1.37 -2.25 0.96
C ASN A 112 -0.58 -3.55 1.24
N SER A 113 0.74 -3.43 1.37
CA SER A 113 1.62 -4.56 1.69
C SER A 113 1.73 -4.78 3.19
N TRP A 114 0.59 -4.91 3.86
CA TRP A 114 0.44 -5.17 5.28
C TRP A 114 -0.88 -5.92 5.55
N ASN A 115 -1.02 -6.51 6.73
CA ASN A 115 -2.22 -7.20 7.16
C ASN A 115 -2.40 -7.09 8.68
N LEU A 116 -3.61 -7.37 9.16
CA LEU A 116 -3.85 -7.63 10.57
C LEU A 116 -3.32 -9.03 10.93
N ASN A 117 -2.98 -9.25 12.20
CA ASN A 117 -2.69 -10.60 12.64
C ASN A 117 -3.88 -11.53 12.26
N PRO A 118 -3.65 -12.69 11.63
CA PRO A 118 -4.73 -13.57 11.15
C PRO A 118 -5.76 -13.97 12.20
N ASN A 119 -5.33 -14.00 13.48
CA ASN A 119 -6.23 -14.29 14.59
C ASN A 119 -7.03 -13.07 15.06
N ALA A 120 -6.73 -11.87 14.57
CA ALA A 120 -7.39 -10.63 14.99
C ALA A 120 -8.77 -10.43 14.35
N ALA A 121 -9.00 -11.03 13.19
CA ALA A 121 -10.29 -10.96 12.48
C ALA A 121 -10.59 -12.33 11.83
N PRO A 122 -11.35 -13.20 12.52
CA PRO A 122 -11.60 -14.57 12.06
C PRO A 122 -12.72 -14.69 11.01
N SER A 123 -13.43 -13.60 10.71
CA SER A 123 -14.55 -13.59 9.74
C SER A 123 -14.90 -12.18 9.31
N ASP A 124 -15.63 -12.05 8.18
CA ASP A 124 -16.15 -10.78 7.68
C ASP A 124 -16.95 -10.02 8.74
N SER A 125 -17.91 -10.70 9.39
CA SER A 125 -18.75 -10.06 10.41
C SER A 125 -17.95 -9.55 11.61
N TYR A 126 -16.90 -10.24 12.00
CA TYR A 126 -16.00 -9.78 13.06
C TYR A 126 -15.18 -8.57 12.59
N TYR A 127 -14.62 -8.63 11.36
CA TYR A 127 -13.88 -7.54 10.77
C TYR A 127 -14.74 -6.27 10.64
N GLU A 128 -15.92 -6.38 10.08
CA GLU A 128 -16.85 -5.28 9.89
C GLU A 128 -17.25 -4.61 11.22
N SER A 129 -17.41 -5.41 12.27
CA SER A 129 -17.82 -4.90 13.60
C SER A 129 -16.68 -4.27 14.38
N ASN A 130 -15.48 -4.85 14.32
CA ASN A 130 -14.35 -4.47 15.19
C ASN A 130 -13.31 -3.59 14.48
N TYR A 131 -13.28 -3.60 13.14
CA TYR A 131 -12.39 -2.81 12.31
C TYR A 131 -13.17 -1.91 11.34
N SER A 132 -14.30 -1.38 11.81
CA SER A 132 -15.22 -0.56 11.00
C SER A 132 -14.55 0.65 10.36
N SER A 133 -13.54 1.26 10.99
CA SER A 133 -12.79 2.37 10.42
C SER A 133 -12.01 1.96 9.16
N TYR A 134 -11.35 0.80 9.18
CA TYR A 134 -10.69 0.27 7.98
C TYR A 134 -11.69 -0.06 6.89
N LYS A 135 -12.79 -0.77 7.25
CA LYS A 135 -13.86 -1.08 6.32
C LYS A 135 -14.39 0.18 5.63
N GLN A 136 -14.74 1.20 6.40
CA GLN A 136 -15.29 2.45 5.86
C GLN A 136 -14.29 3.16 4.93
N ALA A 137 -13.01 3.19 5.27
CA ALA A 137 -11.98 3.80 4.43
C ALA A 137 -11.76 3.00 3.12
N ILE A 138 -11.76 1.67 3.19
CA ILE A 138 -11.64 0.79 2.02
C ILE A 138 -12.86 0.95 1.11
N ASP A 139 -14.07 0.91 1.66
CA ASP A 139 -15.31 1.11 0.90
C ASP A 139 -15.37 2.51 0.27
N TYR A 140 -14.91 3.52 1.01
CA TYR A 140 -14.78 4.88 0.48
C TYR A 140 -13.83 4.94 -0.72
N PHE A 141 -12.63 4.35 -0.60
CA PHE A 141 -11.67 4.30 -1.70
C PHE A 141 -12.24 3.52 -2.90
N TYR A 142 -12.82 2.35 -2.66
CA TYR A 142 -13.46 1.54 -3.69
C TYR A 142 -14.56 2.29 -4.44
N GLN A 143 -15.34 3.10 -3.74
CA GLN A 143 -16.50 3.79 -4.32
C GLN A 143 -16.15 5.14 -4.96
N TYR A 144 -15.24 5.92 -4.36
CA TYR A 144 -15.05 7.33 -4.70
C TYR A 144 -13.68 7.67 -5.29
N ALA A 145 -12.67 6.84 -5.11
CA ALA A 145 -11.43 6.99 -5.86
C ALA A 145 -11.67 6.65 -7.33
N GLY A 146 -10.76 7.06 -8.19
CA GLY A 146 -10.91 6.78 -9.61
C GLY A 146 -10.32 7.86 -10.48
N LEU A 147 -10.48 7.70 -11.78
CA LEU A 147 -10.06 8.66 -12.80
C LEU A 147 -11.17 8.80 -13.82
N GLU A 148 -11.76 9.98 -13.89
CA GLU A 148 -12.89 10.30 -14.77
C GLU A 148 -12.62 9.84 -16.22
N GLY A 149 -13.56 9.08 -16.80
CA GLY A 149 -13.48 8.53 -18.15
C GLY A 149 -12.52 7.33 -18.31
N VAL A 150 -11.86 6.87 -17.24
CA VAL A 150 -10.94 5.73 -17.25
C VAL A 150 -11.41 4.61 -16.33
N ILE A 151 -11.66 4.94 -15.07
CA ILE A 151 -12.14 3.98 -14.08
C ILE A 151 -13.06 4.68 -13.06
N ASP A 152 -14.24 4.11 -12.86
CA ASP A 152 -15.18 4.52 -11.83
C ASP A 152 -14.88 3.72 -10.55
N GLY A 153 -14.55 4.42 -9.48
CA GLY A 153 -14.09 3.82 -8.24
C GLY A 153 -12.61 3.42 -8.26
N GLY A 154 -12.07 3.08 -7.10
CA GLY A 154 -10.68 2.73 -6.92
C GLY A 154 -10.44 1.23 -6.75
N ILE A 155 -9.19 0.80 -6.94
CA ILE A 155 -8.74 -0.58 -6.72
C ILE A 155 -7.96 -0.64 -5.41
N VAL A 156 -8.39 -1.49 -4.49
CA VAL A 156 -7.72 -1.68 -3.19
C VAL A 156 -7.07 -3.07 -3.17
N ILE A 157 -5.76 -3.11 -3.01
CA ILE A 157 -4.96 -4.34 -3.07
C ILE A 157 -4.31 -4.57 -1.71
N PHE A 158 -4.38 -5.81 -1.21
CA PHE A 158 -3.74 -6.25 0.03
C PHE A 158 -2.93 -7.53 -0.15
N ALA A 159 -1.89 -7.67 0.66
CA ALA A 159 -1.20 -8.95 0.83
C ALA A 159 -2.10 -9.94 1.60
N ALA A 160 -2.04 -11.22 1.22
CA ALA A 160 -2.78 -12.27 1.89
C ALA A 160 -2.26 -12.57 3.31
N GLY A 161 -1.02 -12.20 3.60
CA GLY A 161 -0.31 -12.52 4.84
C GLY A 161 0.80 -13.55 4.67
N ASN A 162 1.63 -13.72 5.72
CA ASN A 162 2.89 -14.46 5.66
C ASN A 162 3.00 -15.57 6.70
N GLU A 163 1.88 -16.11 7.16
CA GLU A 163 1.82 -17.08 8.26
C GLU A 163 1.64 -18.54 7.79
N GLY A 164 1.58 -18.76 6.45
CA GLY A 164 1.29 -20.09 5.88
C GLY A 164 -0.12 -20.59 6.23
N SER A 165 -1.03 -19.69 6.52
CA SER A 165 -2.39 -19.98 6.98
C SER A 165 -3.29 -20.40 5.80
N PRO A 166 -4.23 -21.39 6.01
CA PRO A 166 -5.24 -21.73 5.00
C PRO A 166 -6.34 -20.65 4.85
N THR A 167 -6.20 -19.51 5.51
CA THR A 167 -7.11 -18.37 5.40
C THR A 167 -6.30 -17.09 5.19
N PRO A 168 -6.66 -16.25 4.19
CA PRO A 168 -6.04 -14.94 4.03
C PRO A 168 -6.32 -14.05 5.23
N ALA A 169 -5.39 -13.14 5.52
CA ALA A 169 -5.56 -12.17 6.60
C ALA A 169 -6.39 -10.96 6.13
N TYR A 170 -7.10 -10.36 7.08
CA TYR A 170 -7.76 -9.07 6.86
C TYR A 170 -6.76 -7.91 6.91
N PRO A 171 -7.01 -6.83 6.16
CA PRO A 171 -8.16 -6.54 5.29
C PRO A 171 -8.17 -7.29 3.95
N GLY A 172 -7.12 -8.04 3.58
CA GLY A 172 -7.00 -8.72 2.29
C GLY A 172 -8.17 -9.68 1.98
N ALA A 173 -8.69 -10.37 2.99
CA ALA A 173 -9.83 -11.27 2.84
C ALA A 173 -11.19 -10.54 2.66
N TYR A 174 -11.24 -9.22 2.83
CA TYR A 174 -12.48 -8.45 2.70
C TYR A 174 -12.90 -8.32 1.23
N TYR A 175 -14.18 -8.53 0.95
CA TYR A 175 -14.72 -8.66 -0.42
C TYR A 175 -14.51 -7.44 -1.34
N SER A 176 -14.31 -6.23 -0.80
CA SER A 176 -14.02 -5.02 -1.58
C SER A 176 -12.53 -4.85 -1.91
N THR A 177 -11.69 -5.85 -1.64
CA THR A 177 -10.26 -5.80 -1.89
C THR A 177 -9.80 -6.90 -2.84
N ILE A 178 -8.65 -6.71 -3.45
CA ILE A 178 -7.93 -7.75 -4.18
C ILE A 178 -6.85 -8.32 -3.24
N CYS A 179 -7.03 -9.57 -2.85
CA CYS A 179 -6.10 -10.31 -2.00
C CYS A 179 -5.05 -11.02 -2.84
N VAL A 180 -3.77 -10.72 -2.61
CA VAL A 180 -2.65 -11.24 -3.39
C VAL A 180 -1.83 -12.21 -2.55
N THR A 181 -1.74 -13.46 -3.01
CA THR A 181 -0.87 -14.50 -2.43
C THR A 181 0.51 -14.51 -3.08
N ALA A 182 1.49 -15.14 -2.45
CA ALA A 182 2.86 -15.21 -2.94
C ALA A 182 3.14 -16.53 -3.65
N MET A 183 3.78 -16.44 -4.82
CA MET A 183 4.24 -17.57 -5.62
C MET A 183 5.77 -17.70 -5.53
N ALA A 184 6.24 -18.92 -5.36
CA ALA A 184 7.66 -19.28 -5.41
C ALA A 184 8.18 -19.34 -6.86
N PRO A 185 9.51 -19.34 -7.08
CA PRO A 185 10.11 -19.36 -8.42
C PRO A 185 9.79 -20.62 -9.25
N ASP A 186 9.41 -21.71 -8.62
CA ASP A 186 8.98 -22.95 -9.25
C ASP A 186 7.49 -23.01 -9.57
N PHE A 187 6.80 -21.87 -9.46
CA PHE A 187 5.36 -21.71 -9.69
C PHE A 187 4.46 -22.43 -8.68
N THR A 188 5.01 -22.83 -7.54
CA THR A 188 4.21 -23.33 -6.41
C THR A 188 3.86 -22.18 -5.46
N ALA A 189 2.93 -22.41 -4.52
CA ALA A 189 2.69 -21.45 -3.45
C ALA A 189 3.95 -21.29 -2.59
N ALA A 190 4.33 -20.04 -2.28
CA ALA A 190 5.39 -19.81 -1.32
C ALA A 190 4.99 -20.38 0.05
N THR A 191 5.93 -21.00 0.77
CA THR A 191 5.61 -21.70 2.03
C THR A 191 5.07 -20.79 3.13
N TYR A 192 5.35 -19.50 3.03
CA TYR A 192 4.88 -18.50 4.00
C TYR A 192 3.54 -17.88 3.64
N THR A 193 3.09 -17.97 2.36
CA THR A 193 1.88 -17.25 1.95
C THR A 193 0.63 -17.82 2.63
N ASN A 194 -0.26 -16.92 3.05
CA ASN A 194 -1.63 -17.33 3.35
C ASN A 194 -2.38 -17.63 2.03
N TYR A 195 -3.38 -18.49 2.08
CA TYR A 195 -4.11 -18.98 0.91
C TYR A 195 -5.55 -19.36 1.27
N GLY A 196 -6.33 -19.77 0.28
CA GLY A 196 -7.70 -20.26 0.50
C GLY A 196 -8.77 -19.27 0.06
N ASP A 197 -9.98 -19.46 0.55
CA ASP A 197 -11.14 -18.63 0.20
C ASP A 197 -10.90 -17.17 0.59
N GLY A 198 -11.21 -16.24 -0.33
CA GLY A 198 -10.89 -14.82 -0.19
C GLY A 198 -9.58 -14.40 -0.86
N SER A 199 -8.74 -15.36 -1.34
CA SER A 199 -7.62 -15.04 -2.21
C SER A 199 -8.08 -14.86 -3.65
N ASN A 200 -7.60 -13.81 -4.35
CA ASN A 200 -8.04 -13.48 -5.70
C ASN A 200 -6.99 -13.79 -6.77
N ILE A 201 -5.72 -13.53 -6.47
CA ILE A 201 -4.62 -13.68 -7.43
C ILE A 201 -3.33 -14.04 -6.70
N CYS A 202 -2.37 -14.66 -7.41
CA CYS A 202 -1.02 -14.83 -6.91
C CYS A 202 -0.02 -14.02 -7.75
N ALA A 203 1.05 -13.57 -7.09
CA ALA A 203 2.15 -12.85 -7.73
C ALA A 203 3.50 -13.42 -7.26
N PRO A 204 4.58 -13.24 -8.03
CA PRO A 204 5.92 -13.63 -7.60
C PRO A 204 6.29 -12.98 -6.26
N GLY A 205 6.52 -13.78 -5.24
CA GLY A 205 6.88 -13.34 -3.88
C GLY A 205 8.21 -13.92 -3.39
N GLY A 206 8.78 -14.86 -4.15
CA GLY A 206 9.98 -15.57 -3.75
C GLY A 206 9.71 -16.69 -2.74
N GLN A 207 10.79 -17.31 -2.31
CA GLN A 207 10.77 -18.40 -1.34
C GLN A 207 12.08 -18.37 -0.55
N MET A 208 12.05 -18.60 0.76
CA MET A 208 13.23 -18.53 1.61
C MET A 208 14.38 -19.45 1.15
N SER A 209 14.05 -20.62 0.58
CA SER A 209 15.03 -21.57 0.05
C SER A 209 15.63 -21.19 -1.31
N TYR A 210 14.96 -20.30 -2.06
CA TYR A 210 15.40 -19.85 -3.41
C TYR A 210 15.77 -18.35 -3.45
N GLY A 211 15.75 -17.69 -2.32
CA GLY A 211 15.86 -16.24 -2.21
C GLY A 211 14.52 -15.52 -2.38
N THR A 212 14.47 -14.31 -1.91
CA THR A 212 13.33 -13.41 -2.06
C THR A 212 13.53 -12.49 -3.26
N ILE A 213 12.46 -11.80 -3.67
CA ILE A 213 12.59 -10.71 -4.63
C ILE A 213 13.51 -9.64 -4.03
N MET A 214 14.55 -9.30 -4.75
CA MET A 214 15.49 -8.26 -4.37
C MET A 214 14.95 -6.91 -4.86
N GLY A 215 14.86 -5.95 -3.97
CA GLY A 215 14.51 -4.57 -4.26
C GLY A 215 15.70 -3.63 -4.23
#